data_641f3af28279816ef70e1eda4b2f1caf
#
_entry.id   641f3af28279816ef70e1eda4b2f1caf
#
_cell.length_a   1.000
_cell.length_b   1.000
_cell.length_c   1.000
_cell.angle_alpha   90.00
_cell.angle_beta   90.00
_cell.angle_gamma   90.00
#
_symmetry.space_group_name_H-M   'P 1'
#
loop_
_entity.id
_entity.type
_entity.pdbx_description
1 polymer ?
#
loop_
_entity_poly.entity_id
_entity_poly.type
_entity_poly.pdbx_seq_one_letter_code
_entity_poly.pdbx_strand_id
1 'polypeptide(L)'
;MQEYPIKRGFTKGFEVRMVDGLETYFKTQPEDSGDSYRISYGALKRLEVSTGEKGKTLVVDTESDRSIEDDEVILDTNRRFRDYLQHVTGYTAKERAKKMQKKGD
;
A
#
# COMPACT_ATOMS: atom_id res chain seq x y z
N MET A 1 -5.34 6.72 -7.77
CA MET A 1 -4.25 5.76 -7.96
C MET A 1 -2.91 6.44 -7.70
N GLN A 2 -2.07 5.81 -6.91
CA GLN A 2 -0.75 6.34 -6.60
C GLN A 2 0.32 5.30 -6.90
N GLU A 3 1.49 5.79 -7.28
CA GLU A 3 2.64 4.94 -7.56
C GLU A 3 3.76 5.33 -6.60
N TYR A 4 4.27 4.34 -5.86
CA TYR A 4 5.31 4.56 -4.85
C TYR A 4 6.62 3.95 -5.32
N PRO A 5 7.74 4.67 -5.18
CA PRO A 5 9.04 4.10 -5.50
C PRO A 5 9.41 3.03 -4.47
N ILE A 6 10.15 2.02 -4.93
CA ILE A 6 10.69 0.99 -4.06
C ILE A 6 12.15 1.33 -3.77
N LYS A 7 12.54 1.25 -2.51
CA LYS A 7 13.91 1.57 -2.10
C LYS A 7 14.90 0.66 -2.83
N ARG A 8 16.01 1.24 -3.25
CA ARG A 8 17.07 0.48 -3.91
C ARG A 8 17.51 -0.67 -3.01
N GLY A 9 17.56 -1.86 -3.58
CA GLY A 9 17.83 -3.07 -2.83
C GLY A 9 16.59 -3.78 -2.32
N PHE A 10 15.42 -3.14 -2.39
CA PHE A 10 14.16 -3.73 -1.96
C PHE A 10 13.27 -4.14 -3.13
N THR A 11 13.70 -3.89 -4.37
CA THR A 11 12.90 -4.25 -5.54
C THR A 11 12.85 -5.75 -5.77
N LYS A 12 13.91 -6.46 -5.45
CA LYS A 12 13.96 -7.90 -5.62
C LYS A 12 13.03 -8.56 -4.60
N GLY A 13 12.06 -9.29 -5.09
CA GLY A 13 11.13 -10.02 -4.23
C GLY A 13 10.06 -9.16 -3.56
N PHE A 14 9.93 -7.89 -3.95
CA PHE A 14 8.93 -7.05 -3.29
C PHE A 14 7.50 -7.49 -3.58
N GLU A 15 7.29 -8.20 -4.67
CA GLU A 15 5.96 -8.74 -5.00
C GLU A 15 5.47 -9.69 -3.90
N VAL A 16 6.37 -10.52 -3.37
CA VAL A 16 6.03 -11.42 -2.27
C VAL A 16 5.64 -10.61 -1.03
N ARG A 17 6.44 -9.59 -0.71
CA ARG A 17 6.13 -8.71 0.42
C ARG A 17 4.82 -7.97 0.22
N MET A 18 4.53 -7.57 -1.01
CA MET A 18 3.30 -6.87 -1.36
C MET A 18 2.08 -7.72 -1.02
N VAL A 19 2.09 -8.98 -1.39
CA VAL A 19 0.98 -9.89 -1.14
C VAL A 19 0.94 -10.31 0.33
N ASP A 20 2.07 -10.75 0.87
CA ASP A 20 2.14 -11.20 2.27
C ASP A 20 1.81 -10.06 3.24
N GLY A 21 2.20 -8.84 2.90
CA GLY A 21 1.94 -7.67 3.73
C GLY A 21 0.46 -7.38 3.87
N LEU A 22 -0.32 -7.62 2.83
CA LEU A 22 -1.77 -7.43 2.92
C LEU A 22 -2.37 -8.33 4.00
N GLU A 23 -1.93 -9.57 4.05
CA GLU A 23 -2.40 -10.50 5.06
C GLU A 23 -1.84 -10.17 6.44
N THR A 24 -0.56 -9.80 6.51
CA THR A 24 0.12 -9.52 7.77
C THR A 24 -0.42 -8.26 8.45
N TYR A 25 -0.56 -7.18 7.70
CA TYR A 25 -0.92 -5.88 8.28
C TYR A 25 -2.42 -5.64 8.33
N PHE A 26 -3.17 -6.22 7.41
CA PHE A 26 -4.62 -6.05 7.38
C PHE A 26 -5.38 -7.29 7.83
N LYS A 27 -4.65 -8.37 8.11
CA LYS A 27 -5.22 -9.62 8.62
C LYS A 27 -6.38 -10.14 7.77
N THR A 28 -6.28 -9.93 6.48
CA THR A 28 -7.29 -10.40 5.54
C THR A 28 -6.58 -10.99 4.33
N GLN A 29 -7.17 -12.05 3.79
CA GLN A 29 -6.58 -12.73 2.66
C GLN A 29 -6.82 -11.94 1.38
N PRO A 30 -5.76 -11.61 0.63
CA PRO A 30 -5.93 -10.83 -0.59
C PRO A 30 -6.62 -11.64 -1.68
N GLU A 31 -7.43 -10.93 -2.46
CA GLU A 31 -8.14 -11.48 -3.59
C GLU A 31 -7.33 -11.21 -4.86
N ASP A 32 -7.00 -12.26 -5.58
CA ASP A 32 -6.22 -12.17 -6.82
C ASP A 32 -7.14 -11.72 -7.95
N SER A 33 -6.84 -10.57 -8.52
CA SER A 33 -7.62 -10.00 -9.63
C SER A 33 -6.86 -10.03 -10.95
N GLY A 34 -5.93 -10.98 -11.10
CA GLY A 34 -5.09 -11.09 -12.29
C GLY A 34 -3.79 -10.32 -12.09
N ASP A 35 -3.76 -9.07 -12.51
CA ASP A 35 -2.57 -8.24 -12.40
C ASP A 35 -2.45 -7.52 -11.07
N SER A 36 -3.44 -7.67 -10.19
CA SER A 36 -3.46 -6.95 -8.92
C SER A 36 -4.03 -7.81 -7.81
N TYR A 37 -3.87 -7.33 -6.57
CA TYR A 37 -4.41 -7.97 -5.38
C TYR A 37 -5.25 -6.97 -4.62
N ARG A 38 -6.39 -7.40 -4.11
CA ARG A 38 -7.38 -6.51 -3.52
C ARG A 38 -7.82 -7.01 -2.16
N ILE A 39 -8.00 -6.09 -1.22
CA ILE A 39 -8.59 -6.35 0.09
C ILE A 39 -9.57 -5.24 0.46
N SER A 40 -10.37 -5.51 1.49
CA SER A 40 -11.16 -4.50 2.17
C SER A 40 -10.82 -4.58 3.65
N TYR A 41 -10.70 -3.43 4.32
CA TYR A 41 -10.37 -3.41 5.73
C TYR A 41 -10.77 -2.08 6.36
N GLY A 42 -11.50 -2.14 7.47
CA GLY A 42 -11.82 -0.95 8.25
C GLY A 42 -12.42 0.17 7.41
N ALA A 43 -11.73 1.31 7.40
CA ALA A 43 -12.19 2.49 6.65
C ALA A 43 -11.83 2.43 5.16
N LEU A 44 -11.15 1.37 4.72
CA LEU A 44 -10.85 1.14 3.31
C LEU A 44 -11.87 0.17 2.73
N LYS A 45 -12.74 0.70 1.88
CA LYS A 45 -13.68 -0.12 1.15
C LYS A 45 -12.97 -1.02 0.15
N ARG A 46 -11.90 -0.50 -0.42
CA ARG A 46 -11.07 -1.23 -1.37
C ARG A 46 -9.63 -0.75 -1.29
N LEU A 47 -8.71 -1.69 -1.21
CA LEU A 47 -7.28 -1.42 -1.35
C LEU A 47 -6.76 -2.40 -2.39
N GLU A 48 -6.31 -1.89 -3.51
CA GLU A 48 -5.81 -2.71 -4.61
C GLU A 48 -4.36 -2.34 -4.87
N VAL A 49 -3.50 -3.36 -4.95
CA VAL A 49 -2.07 -3.15 -5.16
C VAL A 49 -1.59 -3.97 -6.36
N SER A 50 -0.61 -3.42 -7.06
CA SER A 50 -0.01 -4.09 -8.21
C SER A 50 1.40 -3.57 -8.41
N THR A 51 2.15 -4.25 -9.27
CA THR A 51 3.48 -3.76 -9.64
C THR A 51 3.33 -2.71 -10.73
N GLY A 52 4.16 -1.69 -10.64
CA GLY A 52 4.19 -0.65 -11.65
C GLY A 52 5.13 -0.97 -12.79
N GLU A 53 5.56 0.07 -13.49
CA GLU A 53 6.40 -0.08 -14.67
C GLU A 53 7.68 -0.84 -14.36
N LYS A 54 7.95 -1.87 -15.17
CA LYS A 54 9.15 -2.71 -15.05
C LYS A 54 9.28 -3.41 -13.69
N GLY A 55 8.18 -3.52 -12.95
CA GLY A 55 8.20 -4.14 -11.63
C GLY A 55 9.06 -3.43 -10.61
N LYS A 56 9.26 -2.12 -10.75
CA LYS A 56 10.12 -1.34 -9.87
C LYS A 56 9.37 -0.38 -8.96
N THR A 57 8.06 -0.31 -9.10
CA THR A 57 7.23 0.56 -8.27
C THR A 57 6.02 -0.21 -7.76
N LEU A 58 5.42 0.31 -6.69
CA LEU A 58 4.19 -0.21 -6.13
C LEU A 58 3.05 0.72 -6.53
N VAL A 59 2.08 0.19 -7.25
CA VAL A 59 0.88 0.95 -7.63
C VAL A 59 -0.22 0.63 -6.63
N VAL A 60 -0.80 1.66 -6.05
CA VAL A 60 -1.84 1.52 -5.03
C VAL A 60 -3.07 2.30 -5.44
N ASP A 61 -4.22 1.64 -5.41
CA ASP A 61 -5.50 2.26 -5.68
C ASP A 61 -6.39 2.01 -4.47
N THR A 62 -6.91 3.07 -3.87
CA THR A 62 -7.73 2.95 -2.67
C THR A 62 -9.08 3.60 -2.87
N GLU A 63 -10.07 3.06 -2.18
CA GLU A 63 -11.39 3.67 -2.09
C GLU A 63 -11.80 3.66 -0.62
N SER A 64 -12.06 4.84 -0.07
CA SER A 64 -12.44 4.98 1.33
C SER A 64 -13.92 4.70 1.52
N ASP A 65 -14.26 4.09 2.65
CA ASP A 65 -15.65 3.88 3.04
C ASP A 65 -16.10 5.10 3.85
N ARG A 66 -16.85 5.97 3.22
CA ARG A 66 -17.30 7.22 3.85
C ARG A 66 -18.38 7.02 4.91
N SER A 67 -18.94 5.83 4.99
CA SER A 67 -19.92 5.50 6.02
C SER A 67 -19.27 5.25 7.38
N ILE A 68 -17.95 5.04 7.40
CA ILE A 68 -17.22 4.82 8.63
C ILE A 68 -16.91 6.16 9.29
N GLU A 69 -17.47 6.39 10.47
CA GLU A 69 -17.28 7.63 11.21
C GLU A 69 -16.47 7.43 12.50
N ASP A 70 -16.12 6.20 12.82
CA ASP A 70 -15.35 5.87 14.02
C ASP A 70 -13.88 6.26 13.82
N ASP A 71 -13.44 7.26 14.56
CA ASP A 71 -12.06 7.78 14.46
C ASP A 71 -11.03 6.69 14.76
N GLU A 72 -11.32 5.79 15.68
CA GLU A 72 -10.38 4.71 16.02
C GLU A 72 -10.17 3.77 14.83
N VAL A 73 -11.25 3.46 14.12
CA VAL A 73 -11.17 2.61 12.93
C VAL A 73 -10.36 3.31 11.85
N ILE A 74 -10.62 4.60 11.65
CA ILE A 74 -9.91 5.39 10.63
C ILE A 74 -8.42 5.47 10.96
N LEU A 75 -8.07 5.75 12.21
CA LEU A 75 -6.67 5.85 12.63
C LEU A 75 -5.95 4.51 12.52
N ASP A 76 -6.62 3.44 12.93
CA ASP A 76 -6.04 2.09 12.83
C ASP A 76 -5.79 1.72 11.38
N THR A 77 -6.76 1.98 10.51
CA THR A 77 -6.64 1.69 9.08
C THR A 77 -5.45 2.45 8.48
N ASN A 78 -5.35 3.75 8.78
CA ASN A 78 -4.28 4.58 8.25
C ASN A 78 -2.91 4.13 8.76
N ARG A 79 -2.82 3.74 10.03
CA ARG A 79 -1.56 3.25 10.59
C ARG A 79 -1.12 1.96 9.93
N ARG A 80 -2.03 1.03 9.74
CA ARG A 80 -1.72 -0.24 9.08
C ARG A 80 -1.31 -0.02 7.64
N PHE A 81 -1.95 0.92 6.96
CA PHE A 81 -1.62 1.25 5.59
C PHE A 81 -0.20 1.82 5.49
N ARG A 82 0.17 2.72 6.39
CA ARG A 82 1.53 3.28 6.42
C ARG A 82 2.57 2.20 6.72
N ASP A 83 2.28 1.33 7.68
CA ASP A 83 3.18 0.23 8.03
C ASP A 83 3.35 -0.73 6.85
N TYR A 84 2.26 -1.00 6.15
CA TYR A 84 2.29 -1.84 4.96
C TYR A 84 3.18 -1.22 3.88
N LEU A 85 3.01 0.07 3.61
CA LEU A 85 3.82 0.75 2.60
C LEU A 85 5.30 0.72 2.96
N GLN A 86 5.62 0.92 4.24
CA GLN A 86 7.02 0.85 4.69
C GLN A 86 7.58 -0.55 4.51
N HIS A 87 6.78 -1.56 4.82
CA HIS A 87 7.20 -2.96 4.66
C HIS A 87 7.53 -3.30 3.20
N VAL A 88 6.68 -2.85 2.28
CA VAL A 88 6.83 -3.19 0.87
C VAL A 88 7.89 -2.32 0.18
N THR A 89 7.84 -1.01 0.41
CA THR A 89 8.73 -0.08 -0.30
C THR A 89 10.10 0.07 0.35
N GLY A 90 10.21 -0.21 1.64
CA GLY A 90 11.42 0.02 2.40
C GLY A 90 11.61 1.46 2.84
N TYR A 91 10.71 2.36 2.47
CA TYR A 91 10.76 3.76 2.87
C TYR A 91 9.77 4.04 3.99
N THR A 92 10.18 4.86 4.97
CA THR A 92 9.26 5.37 5.98
C THR A 92 8.29 6.36 5.33
N ALA A 93 7.23 6.72 6.06
CA ALA A 93 6.26 7.70 5.57
C ALA A 93 6.93 9.03 5.22
N LYS A 94 7.88 9.45 6.06
CA LYS A 94 8.62 10.69 5.84
C LYS A 94 9.49 10.61 4.57
N GLU A 95 10.14 9.48 4.38
CA GLU A 95 10.99 9.27 3.20
C GLU A 95 10.15 9.22 1.92
N ARG A 96 8.99 8.56 1.98
CA ARG A 96 8.09 8.50 0.83
C ARG A 96 7.61 9.89 0.43
N ALA A 97 7.20 10.68 1.41
CA ALA A 97 6.73 12.05 1.15
C ALA A 97 7.81 12.89 0.50
N LYS A 98 9.04 12.76 0.98
CA LYS A 98 10.17 13.50 0.43
C LYS A 98 10.47 13.09 -1.01
N LYS A 99 10.40 11.79 -1.29
CA LYS A 99 10.64 11.28 -2.64
C LYS A 99 9.56 11.74 -3.61
N MET A 100 8.31 11.74 -3.16
CA MET A 100 7.19 12.15 -4.01
C MET A 100 7.17 13.64 -4.27
N GLN A 101 7.63 14.44 -3.29
CA GLN A 101 7.72 15.90 -3.47
C GLN A 101 8.72 16.28 -4.55
N LYS A 102 9.83 15.56 -4.63
CA LYS A 102 10.86 15.85 -5.65
C LYS A 102 10.35 15.68 -7.06
N LYS A 103 9.31 14.91 -7.23
CA LYS A 103 8.79 14.62 -8.55
C LYS A 103 8.06 15.81 -9.17
N GLY A 104 7.68 16.76 -8.36
CA GLY A 104 6.98 17.95 -8.84
C GLY A 104 7.89 19.07 -9.34
N ASP A 105 9.16 18.90 -9.23
CA ASP A 105 10.12 19.95 -9.61
C ASP A 105 10.42 19.98 -11.09
#